data_aec4ba7dbf4e1e169c621e965060a334
#
_entry.id   aec4ba7dbf4e1e169c621e965060a334
#
_cell.length_a   1.000
_cell.length_b   1.000
_cell.length_c   1.000
_cell.angle_alpha   90.00
_cell.angle_beta   90.00
_cell.angle_gamma   90.00
#
_symmetry.space_group_name_H-M   'P 1'
#
loop_
_entity.id
_entity.type
_entity.pdbx_description
1 polymer ?
#
loop_
_entity_poly.entity_id
_entity_poly.type
_entity_poly.pdbx_seq_one_letter_code
_entity_poly.pdbx_strand_id
1 'polypeptide(L)'
;MFTNEFDYDATVTTLLDDTNECDDVEVTIDDAGVFIRQYNEITDKYDLIVMSHRQFQEFLIAMRTTEGAYKTSFEKKNKKK
;
A
#
# COMPACT_ATOMS: atom_id res chain seq x y z
N MET A 1 -5.67 -3.28 -8.62
CA MET A 1 -6.62 -4.21 -7.97
C MET A 1 -6.21 -4.52 -6.55
N PHE A 2 -7.17 -4.69 -5.69
CA PHE A 2 -6.85 -5.04 -4.31
C PHE A 2 -7.96 -5.88 -3.71
N THR A 3 -7.62 -6.56 -2.63
CA THR A 3 -8.59 -7.31 -1.83
C THR A 3 -8.46 -6.88 -0.39
N ASN A 4 -9.54 -6.96 0.35
CA ASN A 4 -9.56 -6.69 1.77
C ASN A 4 -10.09 -7.90 2.52
N GLU A 5 -9.44 -8.21 3.62
CA GLU A 5 -9.93 -9.23 4.53
C GLU A 5 -10.05 -8.60 5.91
N PHE A 6 -11.17 -8.84 6.56
CA PHE A 6 -11.44 -8.29 7.87
C PHE A 6 -11.41 -9.42 8.88
N ASP A 7 -10.32 -9.49 9.62
CA ASP A 7 -10.21 -10.42 10.71
C ASP A 7 -10.78 -9.79 11.96
N TYR A 8 -10.82 -10.56 13.03
CA TYR A 8 -11.41 -10.10 14.25
C TYR A 8 -10.83 -8.78 14.72
N ASP A 9 -9.51 -8.64 14.65
CA ASP A 9 -8.82 -7.46 15.18
C ASP A 9 -7.85 -6.85 14.18
N ALA A 10 -7.97 -7.18 12.91
CA ALA A 10 -7.04 -6.66 11.91
C ALA A 10 -7.73 -6.56 10.56
N THR A 11 -7.22 -5.67 9.74
CA THR A 11 -7.63 -5.56 8.35
C THR A 11 -6.41 -5.85 7.49
N VAL A 12 -6.55 -6.75 6.55
CA VAL A 12 -5.47 -7.10 5.64
C VAL A 12 -5.88 -6.72 4.23
N THR A 13 -5.11 -5.83 3.62
CA THR A 13 -5.34 -5.41 2.25
C THR A 13 -4.18 -5.93 1.40
N THR A 14 -4.51 -6.63 0.34
CA THR A 14 -3.49 -7.11 -0.59
C THR A 14 -3.63 -6.33 -1.89
N LEU A 15 -2.53 -5.70 -2.28
CA LEU A 15 -2.47 -4.93 -3.51
C LEU A 15 -1.86 -5.83 -4.58
N LEU A 16 -2.63 -6.11 -5.60
CA LEU A 16 -2.22 -7.01 -6.66
C LEU A 16 -1.72 -6.20 -7.83
N ASP A 17 -0.62 -6.63 -8.41
CA ASP A 17 -0.06 -5.93 -9.55
C ASP A 17 -0.54 -6.61 -10.84
N ASP A 18 -1.46 -5.97 -11.52
CA ASP A 18 -2.01 -6.49 -12.77
C ASP A 18 -0.99 -6.55 -13.89
N THR A 19 0.08 -5.77 -13.77
CA THR A 19 1.10 -5.72 -14.81
C THR A 19 2.15 -6.79 -14.64
N ASN A 20 2.16 -7.48 -13.51
CA ASN A 20 3.14 -8.51 -13.19
C ASN A 20 4.58 -7.98 -13.12
N GLU A 21 4.72 -6.70 -12.83
CA GLU A 21 6.04 -6.11 -12.68
C GLU A 21 6.56 -6.22 -11.26
N CYS A 22 5.67 -6.30 -10.30
CA CYS A 22 6.04 -6.35 -8.88
C CYS A 22 5.24 -7.43 -8.19
N ASP A 23 5.78 -7.94 -7.10
CA ASP A 23 5.03 -8.87 -6.26
C ASP A 23 3.93 -8.14 -5.52
N ASP A 24 2.96 -8.88 -5.04
CA ASP A 24 1.86 -8.31 -4.29
C ASP A 24 2.35 -7.64 -3.02
N VAL A 25 1.69 -6.57 -2.64
CA VAL A 25 2.00 -5.86 -1.41
C VAL A 25 0.85 -6.07 -0.44
N GLU A 26 1.18 -6.48 0.78
CA GLU A 26 0.20 -6.76 1.80
C GLU A 26 0.29 -5.71 2.89
N VAL A 27 -0.83 -5.09 3.21
CA VAL A 27 -0.91 -4.05 4.24
C VAL A 27 -1.83 -4.56 5.34
N THR A 28 -1.27 -4.74 6.53
CA THR A 28 -2.03 -5.20 7.69
C THR A 28 -2.14 -4.06 8.69
N ILE A 29 -3.36 -3.79 9.12
CA ILE A 29 -3.62 -2.75 10.13
C ILE A 29 -4.28 -3.41 11.31
N ASP A 30 -3.67 -3.28 12.48
CA ASP A 30 -4.25 -3.77 13.72
C ASP A 30 -3.99 -2.73 14.81
N ASP A 31 -4.26 -3.08 16.07
CA ASP A 31 -4.10 -2.10 17.12
C ASP A 31 -2.63 -1.83 17.47
N ALA A 32 -1.71 -2.66 17.01
CA ALA A 32 -0.28 -2.41 17.23
C ALA A 32 0.31 -1.45 16.21
N GLY A 33 -0.28 -1.36 15.02
CA GLY A 33 0.26 -0.47 14.00
C GLY A 33 -0.11 -0.92 12.60
N VAL A 34 0.69 -0.48 11.65
CA VAL A 34 0.52 -0.79 10.24
C VAL A 34 1.77 -1.49 9.74
N PHE A 35 1.58 -2.63 9.10
CA PHE A 35 2.67 -3.48 8.63
C PHE A 35 2.53 -3.68 7.14
N ILE A 36 3.53 -3.27 6.38
CA ILE A 36 3.50 -3.38 4.92
C ILE A 36 4.62 -4.31 4.52
N ARG A 37 4.27 -5.37 3.79
CA ARG A 37 5.30 -6.33 3.41
C ARG A 37 5.15 -6.73 1.96
N GLN A 38 6.26 -7.11 1.38
CA GLN A 38 6.34 -7.57 0.01
C GLN A 38 7.41 -8.64 -0.08
N TYR A 39 7.11 -9.72 -0.79
CA TYR A 39 8.08 -10.78 -0.96
C TYR A 39 9.20 -10.30 -1.88
N ASN A 40 10.42 -10.62 -1.51
CA ASN A 40 11.61 -10.28 -2.30
C ASN A 40 12.21 -11.57 -2.82
N GLU A 41 12.12 -11.80 -4.11
CA GLU A 41 12.58 -13.05 -4.71
C GLU A 41 14.08 -13.20 -4.64
N ILE A 42 14.81 -12.10 -4.63
CA ILE A 42 16.27 -12.16 -4.60
C ILE A 42 16.76 -12.70 -3.28
N THR A 43 16.16 -12.23 -2.18
CA THR A 43 16.58 -12.67 -0.85
C THR A 43 15.75 -13.84 -0.34
N ASP A 44 14.65 -14.15 -1.02
CA ASP A 44 13.72 -15.20 -0.60
C ASP A 44 13.13 -14.91 0.77
N LYS A 45 12.88 -13.65 1.04
CA LYS A 45 12.31 -13.20 2.29
C LYS A 45 11.36 -12.06 2.02
N TYR A 46 10.56 -11.72 3.04
CA TYR A 46 9.68 -10.57 2.96
C TYR A 46 10.40 -9.33 3.44
N ASP A 47 10.27 -8.26 2.68
CA ASP A 47 10.66 -6.94 3.15
C ASP A 47 9.48 -6.37 3.94
N LEU A 48 9.78 -5.74 5.07
CA LEU A 48 8.75 -5.30 5.98
C LEU A 48 8.98 -3.85 6.37
N ILE A 49 7.90 -3.07 6.32
CA ILE A 49 7.91 -1.70 6.79
C ILE A 49 6.85 -1.60 7.88
N VAL A 50 7.22 -1.02 9.02
CA VAL A 50 6.32 -0.86 10.14
C VAL A 50 6.08 0.63 10.37
N MET A 51 4.82 1.01 10.47
CA MET A 51 4.44 2.40 10.73
C MET A 51 3.50 2.45 11.91
N SER A 52 3.54 3.58 12.63
CA SER A 52 2.49 3.85 13.59
C SER A 52 1.21 4.21 12.84
N HIS A 53 0.07 4.14 13.51
CA HIS A 53 -1.18 4.56 12.91
C HIS A 53 -1.09 6.01 12.44
N ARG A 54 -0.44 6.85 13.24
CA ARG A 54 -0.32 8.26 12.89
C ARG A 54 0.53 8.45 11.64
N GLN A 55 1.63 7.73 11.54
CA GLN A 55 2.46 7.83 10.34
C GLN A 55 1.69 7.42 9.11
N PHE A 56 0.90 6.38 9.22
CA PHE A 56 0.12 5.91 8.08
C PHE A 56 -0.95 6.93 7.70
N GLN A 57 -1.60 7.53 8.69
CA GLN A 57 -2.59 8.57 8.40
C GLN A 57 -1.95 9.74 7.67
N GLU A 58 -0.78 10.16 8.12
CA GLU A 58 -0.08 11.25 7.47
C GLU A 58 0.37 10.89 6.07
N PHE A 59 0.75 9.64 5.88
CA PHE A 59 1.10 9.16 4.55
C PHE A 59 -0.09 9.30 3.61
N LEU A 60 -1.27 8.90 4.05
CA LEU A 60 -2.45 9.00 3.21
C LEU A 60 -2.79 10.46 2.89
N ILE A 61 -2.64 11.34 3.87
CA ILE A 61 -2.88 12.75 3.64
C ILE A 61 -1.88 13.31 2.64
N ALA A 62 -0.62 12.97 2.81
CA ALA A 62 0.41 13.45 1.90
C ALA A 62 0.17 13.00 0.47
N MET A 63 -0.33 11.79 0.30
CA MET A 63 -0.58 11.28 -1.04
C MET A 63 -1.77 11.97 -1.72
N ARG A 64 -2.58 12.66 -0.94
CA ARG A 64 -3.72 13.37 -1.50
C ARG A 64 -3.40 14.78 -1.95
N THR A 65 -2.25 15.32 -1.55
CA THR A 65 -1.93 16.67 -2.00
C THR A 65 -1.69 16.66 -3.50
N THR A 66 -2.07 17.75 -4.13
CA THR A 66 -1.93 17.86 -5.56
C THR A 66 -0.61 18.47 -5.97
N GLU A 67 0.20 18.88 -5.01
CA GLU A 67 1.50 19.51 -5.28
C GLU A 67 2.57 18.44 -5.28
N GLY A 68 3.59 18.67 -6.07
CA GLY A 68 4.69 17.77 -6.14
C GLY A 68 4.96 17.33 -7.56
N ALA A 69 6.20 17.00 -7.83
CA ALA A 69 6.63 16.65 -9.17
C ALA A 69 6.10 15.30 -9.60
N TYR A 70 6.01 14.37 -8.67
CA TYR A 70 5.55 13.03 -9.00
C TYR A 70 4.41 12.64 -8.10
N LYS A 71 3.22 12.65 -8.63
CA LYS A 71 2.03 12.20 -7.93
C LYS A 71 1.30 11.22 -8.81
N THR A 72 0.90 10.13 -8.23
CA THR A 72 0.08 9.16 -8.93
C THR A 72 -1.37 9.55 -8.78
N SER A 73 -2.09 9.54 -9.88
CA SER A 73 -3.48 9.92 -9.85
C SER A 73 -4.24 9.08 -10.85
N PHE A 74 -5.25 8.38 -10.38
CA PHE A 74 -6.07 7.59 -11.28
C PHE A 74 -6.90 8.48 -12.18
N GLU A 75 -7.31 9.63 -11.69
CA GLU A 75 -8.11 10.52 -12.50
C GLU A 75 -7.34 11.02 -13.69
N LYS A 76 -6.05 11.25 -13.52
CA LYS A 76 -5.27 11.74 -14.63
C LYS A 76 -5.24 10.75 -15.76
N LYS A 77 -5.13 9.50 -15.46
CA LYS A 77 -5.08 8.49 -16.49
C LYS A 77 -6.34 8.47 -17.29
N ASN A 78 -7.44 8.72 -16.65
CA ASN A 78 -8.71 8.68 -17.34
C ASN A 78 -8.91 9.86 -18.24
N LYS A 79 -8.24 10.93 -17.99
CA LYS A 79 -8.42 12.12 -18.76
C LYS A 79 -7.57 12.18 -19.97
N LYS A 80 -6.74 11.35 -20.13
CA LYS A 80 -5.80 11.48 -21.16
C LYS A 80 -6.25 11.24 -22.43
N LYS A 81 -6.47 11.64 -22.51
CA LYS A 81 -7.03 11.47 -23.33
C LYS A 81 -6.80 11.56 -24.07
#